data_aa1496220de7d1bff65d5411ade34280
#
_entry.id   aa1496220de7d1bff65d5411ade34280
#
_cell.length_a   1.000
_cell.length_b   1.000
_cell.length_c   1.000
_cell.angle_alpha   90.00
_cell.angle_beta   90.00
_cell.angle_gamma   90.00
#
_symmetry.space_group_name_H-M   'P 1'
#
loop_
_entity.id
_entity.type
_entity.pdbx_description
1 polymer ?
#
loop_
_entity_poly.entity_id
_entity_poly.type
_entity_poly.pdbx_seq_one_letter_code
_entity_poly.pdbx_strand_id
1 'polypeptide(L)'
;MKPIYKRLALLLGLLLVAVNTVAFLHAWRFTHFSAEATARTGRPEQLTLPQKLWVLLTGVTIPKPRNHAAPGFPYATVHLPSPNGRLEAWYGPVPHPRGTVALFHGYTSSKSKLLTEANYFRRLGYAVLLTDFAGNGGSQGSACTVGHHEAADVATVVRWLQRRPGPVIVYANSMGAVATLRAEAELGVRPAANILECPYGSMLQTAQSRFRSMRVPPFPLANLLVFWGGLQHGFWASDLDATRYAARITTPTLLLWGAADPRVTRSETDAIYAALRGPKWRQDFPRSGHEPYWWKHNVLWKQTVAQWCDELPPASSYLYR
;
A
#
# COMPACT_ATOMS: atom_id res chain seq x y z
N MET A 1 -42.75 5.39 -30.02
CA MET A 1 -41.76 4.29 -29.97
C MET A 1 -42.49 2.95 -29.99
N LYS A 2 -42.08 2.02 -30.88
CA LYS A 2 -42.65 0.67 -30.93
C LYS A 2 -42.45 -0.05 -29.58
N PRO A 3 -43.39 -0.89 -29.11
CA PRO A 3 -43.37 -1.52 -27.77
C PRO A 3 -42.07 -2.34 -27.55
N ILE A 4 -41.45 -2.88 -28.61
CA ILE A 4 -40.18 -3.59 -28.55
C ILE A 4 -39.01 -2.71 -28.08
N TYR A 5 -38.94 -1.45 -28.52
CA TYR A 5 -37.87 -0.53 -28.09
C TYR A 5 -38.04 -0.13 -26.61
N LYS A 6 -39.27 0.01 -26.10
CA LYS A 6 -39.53 0.25 -24.68
C LYS A 6 -39.05 -0.93 -23.82
N ARG A 7 -39.34 -2.18 -24.25
CA ARG A 7 -38.89 -3.40 -23.54
C ARG A 7 -37.37 -3.52 -23.57
N LEU A 8 -36.74 -3.25 -24.72
CA LEU A 8 -35.28 -3.30 -24.82
C LEU A 8 -34.61 -2.24 -23.95
N ALA A 9 -35.12 -1.00 -23.95
CA ALA A 9 -34.61 0.07 -23.10
C ALA A 9 -34.75 -0.27 -21.59
N LEU A 10 -35.88 -0.90 -21.20
CA LEU A 10 -36.10 -1.35 -19.84
C LEU A 10 -35.08 -2.43 -19.44
N LEU A 11 -34.86 -3.44 -20.30
CA LEU A 11 -33.88 -4.52 -20.05
C LEU A 11 -32.46 -3.98 -19.95
N LEU A 12 -32.05 -3.05 -20.81
CA LEU A 12 -30.76 -2.38 -20.74
C LEU A 12 -30.61 -1.58 -19.47
N GLY A 13 -31.66 -0.86 -19.04
CA GLY A 13 -31.67 -0.14 -17.77
C GLY A 13 -31.51 -1.07 -16.58
N LEU A 14 -32.25 -2.19 -16.55
CA LEU A 14 -32.12 -3.19 -15.48
C LEU A 14 -30.72 -3.81 -15.45
N LEU A 15 -30.16 -4.14 -16.62
CA LEU A 15 -28.78 -4.66 -16.70
C LEU A 15 -27.77 -3.63 -16.17
N LEU A 16 -27.90 -2.35 -16.56
CA LEU A 16 -27.02 -1.28 -16.07
C LEU A 16 -27.09 -1.15 -14.56
N VAL A 17 -28.28 -1.16 -13.98
CA VAL A 17 -28.47 -1.13 -12.52
C VAL A 17 -27.82 -2.35 -11.87
N ALA A 18 -28.06 -3.55 -12.39
CA ALA A 18 -27.49 -4.78 -11.83
C ALA A 18 -25.95 -4.77 -11.83
N VAL A 19 -25.33 -4.39 -12.96
CA VAL A 19 -23.87 -4.32 -13.07
C VAL A 19 -23.28 -3.27 -12.12
N ASN A 20 -23.92 -2.11 -11.98
CA ASN A 20 -23.47 -1.09 -11.02
C ASN A 20 -23.65 -1.53 -9.57
N THR A 21 -24.74 -2.23 -9.23
CA THR A 21 -24.94 -2.77 -7.88
C THR A 21 -23.87 -3.80 -7.54
N VAL A 22 -23.57 -4.71 -8.46
CA VAL A 22 -22.48 -5.69 -8.26
C VAL A 22 -21.14 -4.97 -8.10
N ALA A 23 -20.81 -4.00 -8.94
CA ALA A 23 -19.56 -3.23 -8.83
C ALA A 23 -19.47 -2.48 -7.49
N PHE A 24 -20.58 -1.87 -7.03
CA PHE A 24 -20.67 -1.20 -5.73
C PHE A 24 -20.38 -2.16 -4.57
N LEU A 25 -21.02 -3.33 -4.56
CA LEU A 25 -20.82 -4.35 -3.51
C LEU A 25 -19.39 -4.90 -3.51
N HIS A 26 -18.81 -5.14 -4.68
CA HIS A 26 -17.42 -5.57 -4.80
C HIS A 26 -16.44 -4.50 -4.32
N ALA A 27 -16.66 -3.24 -4.67
CA ALA A 27 -15.86 -2.10 -4.19
C ALA A 27 -15.91 -1.99 -2.68
N TRP A 28 -17.10 -2.11 -2.09
CA TRP A 28 -17.28 -2.13 -0.63
C TRP A 28 -16.48 -3.25 0.02
N ARG A 29 -16.64 -4.49 -0.45
CA ARG A 29 -15.93 -5.66 0.08
C ARG A 29 -14.41 -5.56 -0.07
N PHE A 30 -13.94 -4.90 -1.12
CA PHE A 30 -12.52 -4.69 -1.36
C PHE A 30 -11.91 -3.65 -0.40
N THR A 31 -12.68 -2.64 -0.04
CA THR A 31 -12.23 -1.53 0.79
C THR A 31 -12.60 -1.65 2.26
N HIS A 32 -13.43 -2.64 2.64
CA HIS A 32 -13.84 -2.87 4.04
C HIS A 32 -13.51 -4.29 4.48
N PHE A 33 -12.65 -4.37 5.49
CA PHE A 33 -12.28 -5.64 6.12
C PHE A 33 -13.35 -6.09 7.11
N SER A 34 -13.65 -7.37 7.10
CA SER A 34 -14.56 -7.96 8.08
C SER A 34 -13.84 -8.18 9.42
N ALA A 35 -14.36 -7.60 10.49
CA ALA A 35 -13.82 -7.80 11.84
C ALA A 35 -14.17 -9.21 12.37
N GLU A 36 -15.29 -9.77 11.92
CA GLU A 36 -15.84 -11.05 12.39
C GLU A 36 -15.30 -12.25 11.58
N ALA A 37 -14.94 -12.04 10.31
CA ALA A 37 -14.45 -13.13 9.48
C ALA A 37 -13.10 -13.64 9.98
N THR A 38 -13.02 -14.94 10.22
CA THR A 38 -11.78 -15.64 10.60
C THR A 38 -10.97 -16.10 9.40
N ALA A 39 -11.60 -16.24 8.24
CA ALA A 39 -10.98 -16.70 7.01
C ALA A 39 -11.37 -15.83 5.80
N ARG A 40 -10.44 -15.72 4.87
CA ARG A 40 -10.69 -15.10 3.57
C ARG A 40 -11.54 -16.02 2.70
N THR A 41 -12.38 -15.45 1.83
CA THR A 41 -13.06 -16.22 0.79
C THR A 41 -12.06 -17.14 0.07
N GLY A 42 -12.39 -18.42 -0.04
CA GLY A 42 -11.54 -19.44 -0.67
C GLY A 42 -11.20 -19.11 -2.12
N ARG A 43 -10.22 -19.83 -2.66
CA ARG A 43 -9.90 -19.71 -4.09
C ARG A 43 -11.06 -20.19 -4.95
N PRO A 44 -11.25 -19.65 -6.18
CA PRO A 44 -12.37 -20.03 -7.05
C PRO A 44 -12.50 -21.54 -7.29
N GLU A 45 -11.36 -22.26 -7.30
CA GLU A 45 -11.33 -23.71 -7.49
C GLU A 45 -11.90 -24.49 -6.29
N GLN A 46 -11.89 -23.89 -5.12
CA GLN A 46 -12.35 -24.48 -3.85
C GLN A 46 -13.82 -24.16 -3.55
N LEU A 47 -14.45 -23.28 -4.32
CA LEU A 47 -15.81 -22.84 -4.10
C LEU A 47 -16.81 -23.72 -4.84
N THR A 48 -17.93 -24.05 -4.17
CA THR A 48 -19.12 -24.66 -4.78
C THR A 48 -19.81 -23.66 -5.73
N LEU A 49 -20.65 -24.14 -6.64
CA LEU A 49 -21.37 -23.27 -7.57
C LEU A 49 -22.21 -22.19 -6.84
N PRO A 50 -23.01 -22.48 -5.80
CA PRO A 50 -23.71 -21.45 -5.05
C PRO A 50 -22.78 -20.41 -4.42
N GLN A 51 -21.63 -20.84 -3.88
CA GLN A 51 -20.62 -19.93 -3.31
C GLN A 51 -19.99 -19.03 -4.38
N LYS A 52 -19.71 -19.58 -5.58
CA LYS A 52 -19.22 -18.77 -6.71
C LYS A 52 -20.22 -17.70 -7.12
N LEU A 53 -21.50 -18.06 -7.23
CA LEU A 53 -22.59 -17.12 -7.55
C LEU A 53 -22.74 -16.06 -6.45
N TRP A 54 -22.64 -16.45 -5.19
CA TRP A 54 -22.67 -15.51 -4.07
C TRP A 54 -21.51 -14.52 -4.12
N VAL A 55 -20.29 -15.01 -4.31
CA VAL A 55 -19.10 -14.16 -4.45
C VAL A 55 -19.18 -13.26 -5.68
N LEU A 56 -19.73 -13.78 -6.79
CA LEU A 56 -19.94 -12.97 -7.99
C LEU A 56 -20.88 -11.80 -7.74
N LEU A 57 -21.92 -12.00 -6.95
CA LEU A 57 -22.91 -10.97 -6.63
C LEU A 57 -22.43 -9.99 -5.55
N THR A 58 -21.77 -10.49 -4.50
CA THR A 58 -21.49 -9.73 -3.28
C THR A 58 -20.03 -9.35 -3.07
N GLY A 59 -19.10 -9.93 -3.85
CA GLY A 59 -17.67 -9.76 -3.67
C GLY A 59 -17.04 -10.72 -2.66
N VAL A 60 -15.71 -10.62 -2.52
CA VAL A 60 -14.92 -11.46 -1.62
C VAL A 60 -14.94 -10.92 -0.18
N THR A 61 -15.01 -11.78 0.80
CA THR A 61 -14.81 -11.39 2.21
C THR A 61 -13.31 -11.39 2.51
N ILE A 62 -12.82 -10.28 3.05
CA ILE A 62 -11.43 -10.12 3.48
C ILE A 62 -11.45 -9.86 4.99
N PRO A 63 -10.90 -10.77 5.81
CA PRO A 63 -10.79 -10.54 7.25
C PRO A 63 -9.86 -9.37 7.54
N LYS A 64 -10.12 -8.64 8.63
CA LYS A 64 -9.22 -7.60 9.10
C LYS A 64 -7.84 -8.22 9.36
N PRO A 65 -6.75 -7.70 8.74
CA PRO A 65 -5.40 -8.20 8.99
C PRO A 65 -5.06 -8.09 10.47
N ARG A 66 -4.40 -9.12 11.00
CA ARG A 66 -3.98 -9.17 12.41
C ARG A 66 -2.47 -9.30 12.51
N ASN A 67 -1.91 -8.85 13.62
CA ASN A 67 -0.51 -9.09 13.96
C ASN A 67 -0.36 -10.55 14.44
N HIS A 68 0.49 -11.32 13.77
CA HIS A 68 0.72 -12.75 14.06
C HIS A 68 1.97 -13.00 14.90
N ALA A 69 2.84 -11.99 15.04
CA ALA A 69 4.06 -12.06 15.82
C ALA A 69 4.36 -10.69 16.43
N ALA A 70 5.05 -10.67 17.53
CA ALA A 70 5.63 -9.48 18.14
C ALA A 70 7.11 -9.36 17.80
N PRO A 71 7.74 -8.16 17.92
CA PRO A 71 9.18 -8.01 17.79
C PRO A 71 9.97 -8.89 18.77
N GLY A 72 11.02 -9.54 18.28
CA GLY A 72 11.99 -10.26 19.12
C GLY A 72 13.05 -9.35 19.75
N PHE A 73 12.83 -8.03 19.75
CA PHE A 73 13.70 -7.01 20.36
C PHE A 73 12.86 -6.13 21.30
N PRO A 74 13.50 -5.40 22.23
CA PRO A 74 12.80 -4.46 23.10
C PRO A 74 12.02 -3.41 22.29
N TYR A 75 10.75 -3.23 22.60
CA TYR A 75 9.88 -2.26 21.93
C TYR A 75 8.83 -1.70 22.87
N ALA A 76 8.29 -0.54 22.50
CA ALA A 76 7.11 0.05 23.12
C ALA A 76 5.97 0.12 22.11
N THR A 77 4.77 -0.21 22.53
CA THR A 77 3.57 0.07 21.75
C THR A 77 3.20 1.54 21.92
N VAL A 78 3.10 2.25 20.81
CA VAL A 78 2.68 3.66 20.76
C VAL A 78 1.39 3.80 19.98
N HIS A 79 0.55 4.74 20.42
CA HIS A 79 -0.70 5.07 19.77
C HIS A 79 -0.65 6.50 19.24
N LEU A 80 -0.95 6.68 17.97
CA LEU A 80 -0.88 7.97 17.29
C LEU A 80 -2.27 8.37 16.80
N PRO A 81 -2.76 9.57 17.13
CA PRO A 81 -4.00 10.07 16.57
C PRO A 81 -3.80 10.44 15.10
N SER A 82 -4.52 9.78 14.23
CA SER A 82 -4.58 10.07 12.79
C SER A 82 -5.99 10.54 12.41
N PRO A 83 -6.16 11.30 11.31
CA PRO A 83 -7.48 11.60 10.76
C PRO A 83 -8.33 10.36 10.46
N ASN A 84 -7.69 9.20 10.22
CA ASN A 84 -8.35 7.94 9.93
C ASN A 84 -8.67 7.10 11.18
N GLY A 85 -8.38 7.61 12.38
CA GLY A 85 -8.51 6.91 13.64
C GLY A 85 -7.17 6.66 14.32
N ARG A 86 -7.22 6.06 15.51
CA ARG A 86 -6.02 5.78 16.31
C ARG A 86 -5.16 4.69 15.66
N LEU A 87 -3.92 5.03 15.32
CA LEU A 87 -2.92 4.09 14.84
C LEU A 87 -2.21 3.40 16.00
N GLU A 88 -1.87 2.13 15.83
CA GLU A 88 -0.99 1.39 16.71
C GLU A 88 0.34 1.12 16.00
N ALA A 89 1.43 1.47 16.67
CA ALA A 89 2.77 1.24 16.16
C ALA A 89 3.67 0.61 17.23
N TRP A 90 4.72 -0.10 16.78
CA TRP A 90 5.78 -0.63 17.64
C TRP A 90 7.06 0.17 17.41
N TYR A 91 7.48 0.88 18.46
CA TYR A 91 8.74 1.62 18.47
C TYR A 91 9.84 0.77 19.08
N GLY A 92 10.85 0.43 18.30
CA GLY A 92 12.03 -0.33 18.70
C GLY A 92 13.27 0.56 18.76
N PRO A 93 13.66 1.09 19.95
CA PRO A 93 14.83 1.93 20.10
C PRO A 93 16.13 1.14 19.91
N VAL A 94 17.20 1.84 19.56
CA VAL A 94 18.59 1.35 19.66
C VAL A 94 19.45 2.41 20.35
N PRO A 95 20.56 2.05 21.01
CA PRO A 95 21.50 3.03 21.54
C PRO A 95 22.11 3.87 20.40
N HIS A 96 22.22 5.18 20.61
CA HIS A 96 22.83 6.14 19.65
C HIS A 96 22.37 5.93 18.20
N PRO A 97 21.07 6.05 17.88
CA PRO A 97 20.54 5.70 16.58
C PRO A 97 21.08 6.64 15.48
N ARG A 98 21.40 6.08 14.31
CA ARG A 98 21.72 6.82 13.09
C ARG A 98 20.51 7.64 12.59
N GLY A 99 19.32 7.32 13.06
CA GLY A 99 18.02 7.88 12.70
C GLY A 99 16.91 6.89 13.02
N THR A 100 15.71 7.14 12.53
CA THR A 100 14.58 6.21 12.70
C THR A 100 14.01 5.83 11.35
N VAL A 101 13.78 4.52 11.14
CA VAL A 101 13.07 4.02 9.97
C VAL A 101 11.60 3.80 10.34
N ALA A 102 10.70 4.50 9.63
CA ALA A 102 9.27 4.28 9.67
C ALA A 102 8.90 3.21 8.65
N LEU A 103 8.30 2.10 9.09
CA LEU A 103 7.97 0.97 8.22
C LEU A 103 6.45 0.89 7.99
N PHE A 104 6.04 0.84 6.72
CA PHE A 104 4.65 0.81 6.27
C PHE A 104 4.38 -0.41 5.39
N HIS A 105 3.38 -1.19 5.77
CA HIS A 105 3.01 -2.43 5.09
C HIS A 105 2.12 -2.20 3.86
N GLY A 106 1.95 -3.24 3.04
CA GLY A 106 1.05 -3.24 1.89
C GLY A 106 -0.42 -3.54 2.25
N TYR A 107 -1.27 -3.57 1.23
CA TYR A 107 -2.69 -3.90 1.33
C TYR A 107 -2.91 -5.30 1.91
N THR A 108 -3.93 -5.48 2.76
CA THR A 108 -4.26 -6.73 3.48
C THR A 108 -3.09 -7.30 4.30
N SER A 109 -2.26 -6.45 4.86
CA SER A 109 -1.11 -6.82 5.67
C SER A 109 -1.16 -6.14 7.05
N SER A 110 -0.14 -6.33 7.86
CA SER A 110 0.04 -5.69 9.16
C SER A 110 1.51 -5.44 9.43
N LYS A 111 1.81 -4.60 10.42
CA LYS A 111 3.18 -4.26 10.83
C LYS A 111 4.03 -5.48 11.18
N SER A 112 3.41 -6.57 11.68
CA SER A 112 4.14 -7.80 12.01
C SER A 112 4.77 -8.51 10.79
N LYS A 113 4.33 -8.17 9.57
CA LYS A 113 4.93 -8.70 8.35
C LYS A 113 6.25 -8.02 7.96
N LEU A 114 6.59 -6.91 8.62
CA LEU A 114 7.81 -6.12 8.39
C LEU A 114 8.89 -6.35 9.47
N LEU A 115 8.75 -7.39 10.29
CA LEU A 115 9.70 -7.66 11.39
C LEU A 115 11.10 -8.05 10.90
N THR A 116 11.21 -8.67 9.74
CA THR A 116 12.52 -9.03 9.16
C THR A 116 13.28 -7.79 8.72
N GLU A 117 12.61 -6.91 8.01
CA GLU A 117 13.13 -5.62 7.56
C GLU A 117 13.49 -4.73 8.77
N ALA A 118 12.62 -4.66 9.76
CA ALA A 118 12.88 -3.92 11.00
C ALA A 118 14.12 -4.45 11.73
N ASN A 119 14.26 -5.77 11.85
CA ASN A 119 15.46 -6.38 12.42
C ASN A 119 16.73 -6.01 11.64
N TYR A 120 16.64 -5.93 10.31
CA TYR A 120 17.77 -5.55 9.49
C TYR A 120 18.15 -4.08 9.69
N PHE A 121 17.20 -3.14 9.68
CA PHE A 121 17.47 -1.73 9.96
C PHE A 121 18.07 -1.53 11.36
N ARG A 122 17.62 -2.27 12.35
CA ARG A 122 18.22 -2.22 13.71
C ARG A 122 19.68 -2.65 13.70
N ARG A 123 20.05 -3.68 12.92
CA ARG A 123 21.45 -4.11 12.74
C ARG A 123 22.29 -3.03 12.04
N LEU A 124 21.70 -2.21 11.19
CA LEU A 124 22.34 -1.04 10.58
C LEU A 124 22.42 0.18 11.53
N GLY A 125 21.95 0.05 12.77
CA GLY A 125 22.01 1.10 13.79
C GLY A 125 20.86 2.10 13.75
N TYR A 126 19.71 1.78 13.13
CA TYR A 126 18.53 2.60 13.14
C TYR A 126 17.52 2.16 14.20
N ALA A 127 16.89 3.12 14.88
CA ALA A 127 15.63 2.85 15.55
C ALA A 127 14.54 2.56 14.51
N VAL A 128 13.49 1.84 14.89
CA VAL A 128 12.41 1.45 13.97
C VAL A 128 11.04 1.79 14.53
N LEU A 129 10.12 2.18 13.67
CA LEU A 129 8.71 2.35 14.01
C LEU A 129 7.87 1.58 12.97
N LEU A 130 7.35 0.43 13.37
CA LEU A 130 6.47 -0.38 12.54
C LEU A 130 5.02 0.05 12.81
N THR A 131 4.31 0.48 11.80
CA THR A 131 2.95 1.04 11.96
C THR A 131 1.91 0.17 11.27
N ASP A 132 0.82 -0.15 11.96
CA ASP A 132 -0.41 -0.60 11.31
C ASP A 132 -1.17 0.62 10.76
N PHE A 133 -1.51 0.61 9.50
CA PHE A 133 -2.45 1.59 8.95
C PHE A 133 -3.84 1.48 9.60
N ALA A 134 -4.61 2.55 9.59
CA ALA A 134 -6.01 2.49 9.97
C ALA A 134 -6.72 1.33 9.26
N GLY A 135 -7.61 0.63 9.95
CA GLY A 135 -8.26 -0.57 9.43
C GLY A 135 -7.44 -1.86 9.53
N ASN A 136 -6.15 -1.81 9.90
CA ASN A 136 -5.26 -2.98 9.93
C ASN A 136 -4.71 -3.23 11.33
N GLY A 137 -4.28 -4.46 11.59
CA GLY A 137 -3.61 -4.87 12.82
C GLY A 137 -4.30 -4.40 14.09
N GLY A 138 -3.54 -3.73 14.96
CA GLY A 138 -4.02 -3.11 16.21
C GLY A 138 -4.61 -1.72 16.05
N SER A 139 -4.55 -1.12 14.84
CA SER A 139 -5.12 0.20 14.57
C SER A 139 -6.63 0.17 14.48
N GLN A 140 -7.26 1.32 14.74
CA GLN A 140 -8.71 1.49 14.75
C GLN A 140 -9.30 1.36 13.34
N GLY A 141 -10.59 1.01 13.24
CA GLY A 141 -11.32 0.93 11.99
C GLY A 141 -11.18 -0.42 11.28
N SER A 142 -11.77 -0.48 10.08
CA SER A 142 -11.77 -1.66 9.21
C SER A 142 -11.75 -1.30 7.72
N ALA A 143 -11.66 -0.01 7.38
CA ALA A 143 -11.60 0.47 6.00
C ALA A 143 -10.16 0.63 5.52
N CYS A 144 -9.96 0.49 4.20
CA CYS A 144 -8.69 0.67 3.53
C CYS A 144 -8.94 1.26 2.14
N THR A 145 -8.27 2.36 1.81
CA THR A 145 -8.42 3.07 0.53
C THR A 145 -7.26 2.84 -0.43
N VAL A 146 -6.45 1.83 -0.11
CA VAL A 146 -5.32 1.34 -0.91
C VAL A 146 -4.26 2.42 -1.19
N GLY A 147 -4.07 3.36 -0.28
CA GLY A 147 -3.01 4.39 -0.35
C GLY A 147 -3.53 5.82 -0.30
N HIS A 148 -4.85 6.06 -0.50
CA HIS A 148 -5.39 7.43 -0.47
C HIS A 148 -5.46 7.98 0.96
N HIS A 149 -6.31 7.44 1.82
CA HIS A 149 -6.40 7.89 3.21
C HIS A 149 -5.15 7.50 4.01
N GLU A 150 -4.53 6.36 3.69
CA GLU A 150 -3.30 5.89 4.33
C GLU A 150 -2.14 6.89 4.23
N ALA A 151 -2.17 7.80 3.26
CA ALA A 151 -1.22 8.92 3.18
C ALA A 151 -1.28 9.84 4.42
N ALA A 152 -2.45 10.03 5.03
CA ALA A 152 -2.57 10.80 6.27
C ALA A 152 -1.95 10.05 7.47
N ASP A 153 -2.01 8.71 7.47
CA ASP A 153 -1.35 7.90 8.48
C ASP A 153 0.17 7.99 8.35
N VAL A 154 0.71 7.92 7.12
CA VAL A 154 2.14 8.17 6.85
C VAL A 154 2.53 9.55 7.33
N ALA A 155 1.77 10.59 7.00
CA ALA A 155 2.05 11.96 7.41
C ALA A 155 2.05 12.12 8.94
N THR A 156 1.11 11.47 9.63
CA THR A 156 1.03 11.46 11.09
C THR A 156 2.29 10.85 11.70
N VAL A 157 2.70 9.71 11.20
CA VAL A 157 3.89 8.98 11.68
C VAL A 157 5.17 9.76 11.41
N VAL A 158 5.35 10.27 10.19
CA VAL A 158 6.56 11.02 9.82
C VAL A 158 6.67 12.29 10.66
N ARG A 159 5.59 13.08 10.83
CA ARG A 159 5.59 14.28 11.67
C ARG A 159 5.85 13.96 13.13
N TRP A 160 5.35 12.85 13.65
CA TRP A 160 5.62 12.42 15.03
C TRP A 160 7.09 12.05 15.24
N LEU A 161 7.72 11.40 14.26
CA LEU A 161 9.14 11.06 14.28
C LEU A 161 10.04 12.29 14.10
N GLN A 162 9.66 13.25 13.25
CA GLN A 162 10.41 14.49 13.02
C GLN A 162 10.52 15.40 14.25
N ARG A 163 9.69 15.17 15.27
CA ARG A 163 9.85 15.84 16.58
C ARG A 163 10.93 15.20 17.45
N ARG A 164 11.59 14.16 16.97
CA ARG A 164 12.67 13.43 17.66
C ARG A 164 14.00 13.68 16.95
N PRO A 165 15.12 13.55 17.67
CA PRO A 165 16.43 13.72 17.05
C PRO A 165 16.70 12.71 15.95
N GLY A 166 17.36 13.16 14.89
CA GLY A 166 17.88 12.35 13.79
C GLY A 166 16.94 12.25 12.57
N PRO A 167 17.47 11.79 11.45
CA PRO A 167 16.73 11.66 10.20
C PRO A 167 15.66 10.58 10.28
N VAL A 168 14.54 10.83 9.59
CA VAL A 168 13.46 9.87 9.39
C VAL A 168 13.58 9.29 7.99
N ILE A 169 13.78 7.98 7.89
CA ILE A 169 13.74 7.23 6.65
C ILE A 169 12.40 6.52 6.58
N VAL A 170 11.76 6.50 5.43
CA VAL A 170 10.56 5.70 5.19
C VAL A 170 10.93 4.44 4.42
N TYR A 171 10.51 3.29 4.94
CA TYR A 171 10.48 2.03 4.22
C TYR A 171 9.03 1.60 4.02
N ALA A 172 8.61 1.38 2.79
CA ALA A 172 7.21 1.11 2.51
C ALA A 172 7.00 0.16 1.34
N ASN A 173 6.00 -0.73 1.46
CA ASN A 173 5.69 -1.75 0.46
C ASN A 173 4.37 -1.46 -0.25
N SER A 174 4.34 -1.57 -1.57
CA SER A 174 3.12 -1.56 -2.41
C SER A 174 2.19 -0.39 -2.06
N MET A 175 1.03 -0.64 -1.47
CA MET A 175 0.10 0.37 -0.97
C MET A 175 0.79 1.41 -0.07
N GLY A 176 1.61 0.97 0.88
CA GLY A 176 2.35 1.87 1.76
C GLY A 176 3.31 2.78 1.01
N ALA A 177 3.92 2.28 -0.08
CA ALA A 177 4.80 3.07 -0.94
C ALA A 177 4.02 4.16 -1.69
N VAL A 178 2.84 3.85 -2.23
CA VAL A 178 1.97 4.85 -2.87
C VAL A 178 1.43 5.86 -1.85
N ALA A 179 1.04 5.40 -0.65
CA ALA A 179 0.64 6.28 0.45
C ALA A 179 1.77 7.26 0.83
N THR A 180 3.03 6.79 0.83
CA THR A 180 4.20 7.63 1.10
C THR A 180 4.38 8.70 0.02
N LEU A 181 4.36 8.30 -1.26
CA LEU A 181 4.47 9.24 -2.38
C LEU A 181 3.36 10.30 -2.31
N ARG A 182 2.12 9.90 -2.00
CA ARG A 182 1.01 10.84 -1.84
C ARG A 182 1.19 11.75 -0.61
N ALA A 183 1.64 11.21 0.52
CA ALA A 183 1.86 11.99 1.73
C ALA A 183 2.89 13.11 1.50
N GLU A 184 3.96 12.84 0.79
CA GLU A 184 4.95 13.85 0.42
C GLU A 184 4.39 14.86 -0.59
N ALA A 185 3.74 14.36 -1.65
CA ALA A 185 3.26 15.19 -2.74
C ALA A 185 2.12 16.13 -2.34
N GLU A 186 1.20 15.68 -1.48
CA GLU A 186 -0.04 16.39 -1.18
C GLU A 186 -0.17 16.86 0.28
N LEU A 187 0.49 16.16 1.24
CA LEU A 187 0.40 16.51 2.66
C LEU A 187 1.68 17.17 3.19
N GLY A 188 2.67 17.39 2.34
CA GLY A 188 3.84 18.22 2.61
C GLY A 188 4.86 17.63 3.59
N VAL A 189 4.80 16.32 3.91
CA VAL A 189 5.85 15.69 4.72
C VAL A 189 7.12 15.51 3.90
N ARG A 190 8.28 15.52 4.56
CA ARG A 190 9.59 15.40 3.90
C ARG A 190 10.47 14.50 4.77
N PRO A 191 10.44 13.18 4.57
CA PRO A 191 11.42 12.28 5.17
C PRO A 191 12.81 12.58 4.61
N ALA A 192 13.84 12.13 5.31
CA ALA A 192 15.23 12.26 4.87
C ALA A 192 15.53 11.40 3.64
N ALA A 193 14.90 10.23 3.54
CA ALA A 193 14.99 9.34 2.39
C ALA A 193 13.82 8.35 2.37
N ASN A 194 13.60 7.76 1.20
CA ASN A 194 12.64 6.71 0.96
C ASN A 194 13.29 5.42 0.47
N ILE A 195 12.74 4.28 0.89
CA ILE A 195 12.97 2.95 0.32
C ILE A 195 11.58 2.39 -0.01
N LEU A 196 11.22 2.39 -1.30
CA LEU A 196 9.88 2.05 -1.76
C LEU A 196 9.91 0.73 -2.54
N GLU A 197 9.25 -0.30 -2.03
CA GLU A 197 9.11 -1.59 -2.72
C GLU A 197 7.80 -1.63 -3.51
N CYS A 198 7.89 -1.94 -4.79
CA CYS A 198 6.78 -2.19 -5.73
C CYS A 198 5.58 -1.23 -5.59
N PRO A 199 5.76 0.11 -5.57
CA PRO A 199 4.62 0.99 -5.70
C PRO A 199 3.90 0.71 -7.03
N TYR A 200 2.58 0.56 -7.01
CA TYR A 200 1.78 0.43 -8.22
C TYR A 200 1.62 1.80 -8.91
N GLY A 201 1.40 1.82 -10.23
CA GLY A 201 1.29 3.06 -11.02
C GLY A 201 0.02 3.84 -10.72
N SER A 202 -1.16 3.22 -10.97
CA SER A 202 -2.44 3.83 -10.64
C SER A 202 -3.45 2.78 -10.17
N MET A 203 -4.51 3.27 -9.49
CA MET A 203 -5.59 2.39 -9.03
C MET A 203 -6.29 1.70 -10.20
N LEU A 204 -6.49 2.41 -11.31
CA LEU A 204 -7.13 1.83 -12.49
C LEU A 204 -6.27 0.75 -13.13
N GLN A 205 -4.97 0.98 -13.30
CA GLN A 205 -4.04 -0.04 -13.83
C GLN A 205 -4.00 -1.27 -12.93
N THR A 206 -3.97 -1.08 -11.61
CA THR A 206 -4.02 -2.16 -10.62
C THR A 206 -5.29 -3.00 -10.75
N ALA A 207 -6.46 -2.37 -10.87
CA ALA A 207 -7.74 -3.04 -11.08
C ALA A 207 -7.73 -3.79 -12.41
N GLN A 208 -7.31 -3.14 -13.51
CA GLN A 208 -7.24 -3.76 -14.84
C GLN A 208 -6.30 -4.97 -14.86
N SER A 209 -5.12 -4.90 -14.24
CA SER A 209 -4.18 -6.01 -14.15
C SER A 209 -4.80 -7.21 -13.43
N ARG A 210 -5.61 -6.95 -12.40
CA ARG A 210 -6.32 -7.98 -11.67
C ARG A 210 -7.38 -8.69 -12.53
N PHE A 211 -8.18 -7.94 -13.30
CA PHE A 211 -9.14 -8.50 -14.23
C PHE A 211 -8.44 -9.32 -15.33
N ARG A 212 -7.34 -8.82 -15.91
CA ARG A 212 -6.55 -9.55 -16.90
C ARG A 212 -6.00 -10.88 -16.35
N SER A 213 -5.50 -10.88 -15.10
CA SER A 213 -4.99 -12.10 -14.47
C SER A 213 -6.08 -13.16 -14.25
N MET A 214 -7.34 -12.74 -14.11
CA MET A 214 -8.52 -13.62 -14.04
C MET A 214 -9.08 -13.98 -15.41
N ARG A 215 -8.46 -13.51 -16.52
CA ARG A 215 -8.95 -13.66 -17.90
C ARG A 215 -10.33 -13.04 -18.13
N VAL A 216 -10.65 -11.98 -17.39
CA VAL A 216 -11.90 -11.21 -17.51
C VAL A 216 -11.56 -9.88 -18.22
N PRO A 217 -12.36 -9.44 -19.23
CA PRO A 217 -12.19 -8.13 -19.84
C PRO A 217 -12.25 -7.03 -18.77
N PRO A 218 -11.23 -6.15 -18.68
CA PRO A 218 -11.20 -5.15 -17.61
C PRO A 218 -12.24 -4.03 -17.80
N PHE A 219 -12.56 -3.66 -19.03
CA PHE A 219 -13.58 -2.65 -19.31
C PHE A 219 -14.96 -3.30 -19.52
N PRO A 220 -16.05 -2.76 -18.94
CA PRO A 220 -16.11 -1.57 -18.08
C PRO A 220 -15.90 -1.88 -16.59
N LEU A 221 -15.72 -3.15 -16.18
CA LEU A 221 -15.80 -3.61 -14.79
C LEU A 221 -14.73 -2.97 -13.89
N ALA A 222 -13.49 -2.89 -14.35
CA ALA A 222 -12.41 -2.24 -13.59
C ALA A 222 -12.71 -0.76 -13.34
N ASN A 223 -13.25 -0.06 -14.34
CA ASN A 223 -13.61 1.35 -14.23
C ASN A 223 -14.74 1.56 -13.21
N LEU A 224 -15.77 0.70 -13.24
CA LEU A 224 -16.88 0.76 -12.29
C LEU A 224 -16.40 0.43 -10.86
N LEU A 225 -15.52 -0.57 -10.70
CA LEU A 225 -14.95 -0.92 -9.40
C LEU A 225 -14.16 0.26 -8.79
N VAL A 226 -13.32 0.90 -9.59
CA VAL A 226 -12.51 2.06 -9.16
C VAL A 226 -13.41 3.26 -8.87
N PHE A 227 -14.41 3.53 -9.71
CA PHE A 227 -15.39 4.60 -9.51
C PHE A 227 -16.13 4.44 -8.18
N TRP A 228 -16.76 3.28 -7.96
CA TRP A 228 -17.51 3.02 -6.74
C TRP A 228 -16.62 2.96 -5.50
N GLY A 229 -15.40 2.42 -5.63
CA GLY A 229 -14.43 2.38 -4.53
C GLY A 229 -14.03 3.78 -4.06
N GLY A 230 -13.79 4.69 -4.98
CA GLY A 230 -13.50 6.09 -4.64
C GLY A 230 -14.71 6.82 -4.07
N LEU A 231 -15.88 6.68 -4.72
CA LEU A 231 -17.10 7.37 -4.30
C LEU A 231 -17.54 6.98 -2.88
N GLN A 232 -17.42 5.72 -2.51
CA GLN A 232 -17.73 5.23 -1.15
C GLN A 232 -16.84 5.85 -0.07
N HIS A 233 -15.67 6.34 -0.42
CA HIS A 233 -14.69 6.95 0.49
C HIS A 233 -14.50 8.46 0.25
N GLY A 234 -15.35 9.08 -0.59
CA GLY A 234 -15.36 10.52 -0.79
C GLY A 234 -14.20 11.08 -1.62
N PHE A 235 -13.60 10.27 -2.52
CA PHE A 235 -12.56 10.74 -3.42
C PHE A 235 -12.66 10.10 -4.82
N TRP A 236 -11.98 10.70 -5.80
CA TRP A 236 -11.86 10.12 -7.13
C TRP A 236 -10.68 9.15 -7.19
N ALA A 237 -10.95 7.84 -7.13
CA ALA A 237 -9.89 6.84 -7.11
C ALA A 237 -9.08 6.77 -8.42
N SER A 238 -9.58 7.35 -9.51
CA SER A 238 -8.82 7.58 -10.74
C SER A 238 -7.63 8.53 -10.55
N ASP A 239 -7.67 9.40 -9.53
CA ASP A 239 -6.61 10.37 -9.23
C ASP A 239 -5.48 9.77 -8.38
N LEU A 240 -5.66 8.56 -7.88
CA LEU A 240 -4.62 7.84 -7.16
C LEU A 240 -3.59 7.30 -8.16
N ASP A 241 -2.58 8.13 -8.42
CA ASP A 241 -1.54 7.93 -9.45
C ASP A 241 -0.16 8.22 -8.87
N ALA A 242 0.62 7.16 -8.69
CA ALA A 242 1.96 7.23 -8.12
C ALA A 242 2.95 8.03 -9.00
N THR A 243 2.77 8.02 -10.33
CA THR A 243 3.62 8.78 -11.25
C THR A 243 3.41 10.29 -11.08
N ARG A 244 2.14 10.72 -10.92
CA ARG A 244 1.82 12.13 -10.63
C ARG A 244 2.40 12.58 -9.29
N TYR A 245 2.35 11.72 -8.27
CA TYR A 245 2.96 12.03 -6.97
C TYR A 245 4.47 12.08 -7.07
N ALA A 246 5.11 11.07 -7.69
CA ALA A 246 6.56 11.00 -7.89
C ALA A 246 7.12 12.25 -8.58
N ALA A 247 6.40 12.85 -9.52
CA ALA A 247 6.78 14.08 -10.19
C ALA A 247 6.92 15.31 -9.25
N ARG A 248 6.51 15.18 -7.98
CA ARG A 248 6.60 16.24 -6.95
C ARG A 248 7.59 15.88 -5.84
N ILE A 249 8.21 14.69 -5.90
CA ILE A 249 9.10 14.17 -4.87
C ILE A 249 10.55 14.56 -5.16
N THR A 250 11.15 15.28 -4.22
CA THR A 250 12.58 15.63 -4.22
C THR A 250 13.39 14.86 -3.19
N THR A 251 12.71 14.11 -2.33
CA THR A 251 13.33 13.23 -1.32
C THR A 251 14.16 12.14 -2.01
N PRO A 252 15.40 11.90 -1.57
CA PRO A 252 16.20 10.76 -2.04
C PRO A 252 15.41 9.46 -1.96
N THR A 253 15.30 8.72 -3.06
CA THR A 253 14.43 7.56 -3.14
C THR A 253 15.13 6.36 -3.77
N LEU A 254 15.17 5.24 -3.03
CA LEU A 254 15.50 3.91 -3.53
C LEU A 254 14.21 3.20 -3.94
N LEU A 255 14.09 2.88 -5.23
CA LEU A 255 12.96 2.16 -5.78
C LEU A 255 13.34 0.68 -6.00
N LEU A 256 12.59 -0.23 -5.41
CA LEU A 256 12.80 -1.68 -5.49
C LEU A 256 11.66 -2.33 -6.26
N TRP A 257 11.99 -3.21 -7.23
CA TRP A 257 10.99 -3.87 -8.06
C TRP A 257 11.35 -5.32 -8.37
N GLY A 258 10.32 -6.19 -8.36
CA GLY A 258 10.44 -7.60 -8.76
C GLY A 258 10.18 -7.76 -10.25
N ALA A 259 11.17 -8.27 -11.00
CA ALA A 259 11.09 -8.35 -12.47
C ALA A 259 10.04 -9.35 -12.99
N ALA A 260 9.50 -10.22 -12.15
CA ALA A 260 8.40 -11.14 -12.44
C ALA A 260 7.09 -10.75 -11.71
N ASP A 261 6.94 -9.48 -11.28
CA ASP A 261 5.75 -9.01 -10.57
C ASP A 261 4.52 -8.99 -11.52
N PRO A 262 3.48 -9.81 -11.24
CA PRO A 262 2.29 -9.86 -12.08
C PRO A 262 1.31 -8.70 -11.80
N ARG A 263 1.56 -7.89 -10.79
CA ARG A 263 0.65 -6.81 -10.33
C ARG A 263 1.17 -5.44 -10.71
N VAL A 264 2.48 -5.24 -10.59
CA VAL A 264 3.16 -3.97 -10.91
C VAL A 264 4.09 -4.21 -12.08
N THR A 265 3.74 -3.65 -13.20
CA THR A 265 4.47 -3.85 -14.46
C THR A 265 5.77 -3.05 -14.49
N ARG A 266 6.69 -3.47 -15.38
CA ARG A 266 7.91 -2.72 -15.63
C ARG A 266 7.63 -1.28 -16.06
N SER A 267 6.65 -1.08 -16.94
CA SER A 267 6.29 0.25 -17.43
C SER A 267 5.78 1.19 -16.34
N GLU A 268 5.02 0.68 -15.35
CA GLU A 268 4.62 1.46 -14.18
C GLU A 268 5.82 1.87 -13.33
N THR A 269 6.72 0.93 -13.06
CA THR A 269 7.95 1.19 -12.30
C THR A 269 8.87 2.17 -13.02
N ASP A 270 9.03 2.01 -14.34
CA ASP A 270 9.84 2.91 -15.18
C ASP A 270 9.26 4.34 -15.16
N ALA A 271 7.93 4.48 -15.26
CA ALA A 271 7.26 5.78 -15.21
C ALA A 271 7.42 6.48 -13.85
N ILE A 272 7.24 5.73 -12.75
CA ILE A 272 7.44 6.27 -11.39
C ILE A 272 8.91 6.70 -11.21
N TYR A 273 9.86 5.83 -11.59
CA TYR A 273 11.28 6.13 -11.47
C TYR A 273 11.69 7.35 -12.29
N ALA A 274 11.22 7.44 -13.54
CA ALA A 274 11.50 8.60 -14.39
C ALA A 274 10.95 9.90 -13.79
N ALA A 275 9.76 9.85 -13.19
CA ALA A 275 9.08 11.01 -12.63
C ALA A 275 9.73 11.58 -11.35
N LEU A 276 10.39 10.74 -10.53
CA LEU A 276 11.09 11.18 -9.32
C LEU A 276 12.12 12.27 -9.65
N ARG A 277 12.11 13.36 -8.87
CA ARG A 277 12.97 14.55 -9.12
C ARG A 277 14.22 14.62 -8.23
N GLY A 278 14.20 13.95 -7.10
CA GLY A 278 15.35 13.89 -6.18
C GLY A 278 16.42 12.89 -6.62
N PRO A 279 17.50 12.74 -5.85
CA PRO A 279 18.44 11.64 -5.99
C PRO A 279 17.69 10.31 -5.96
N LYS A 280 17.98 9.45 -6.90
CA LYS A 280 17.22 8.21 -7.04
C LYS A 280 18.06 7.05 -7.49
N TRP A 281 17.81 5.88 -6.86
CA TRP A 281 18.35 4.60 -7.26
C TRP A 281 17.23 3.63 -7.56
N ARG A 282 17.55 2.61 -8.35
CA ARG A 282 16.63 1.50 -8.61
C ARG A 282 17.38 0.18 -8.52
N GLN A 283 16.74 -0.80 -7.88
CA GLN A 283 17.19 -2.18 -7.88
C GLN A 283 16.06 -3.09 -8.35
N ASP A 284 16.31 -3.83 -9.42
CA ASP A 284 15.42 -4.86 -9.91
C ASP A 284 15.84 -6.22 -9.33
N PHE A 285 14.84 -7.04 -8.90
CA PHE A 285 15.05 -8.36 -8.35
C PHE A 285 14.60 -9.41 -9.37
N PRO A 286 15.53 -10.11 -10.04
CA PRO A 286 15.20 -11.13 -11.04
C PRO A 286 14.34 -12.24 -10.45
N ARG A 287 13.31 -12.69 -11.18
CA ARG A 287 12.40 -13.77 -10.77
C ARG A 287 11.58 -13.53 -9.50
N SER A 288 11.64 -12.36 -8.88
CA SER A 288 10.73 -11.97 -7.81
C SER A 288 9.42 -11.44 -8.37
N GLY A 289 8.33 -11.89 -7.77
CA GLY A 289 6.98 -11.38 -8.00
C GLY A 289 6.63 -10.26 -7.04
N HIS A 290 5.35 -10.21 -6.62
CA HIS A 290 4.84 -9.25 -5.63
C HIS A 290 4.95 -9.82 -4.20
N GLU A 291 6.16 -10.11 -3.79
CA GLU A 291 6.52 -10.66 -2.47
C GLU A 291 7.69 -9.87 -1.86
N PRO A 292 7.99 -10.03 -0.56
CA PRO A 292 9.20 -9.45 0.04
C PRO A 292 10.47 -9.95 -0.66
N TYR A 293 11.28 -9.04 -1.20
CA TYR A 293 12.42 -9.42 -2.05
C TYR A 293 13.53 -10.11 -1.27
N TRP A 294 13.65 -9.87 0.04
CA TRP A 294 14.60 -10.56 0.90
C TRP A 294 14.36 -12.08 0.98
N TRP A 295 13.18 -12.61 0.64
CA TRP A 295 12.94 -14.06 0.64
C TRP A 295 13.79 -14.79 -0.40
N LYS A 296 13.82 -14.26 -1.61
CA LYS A 296 14.54 -14.88 -2.73
C LYS A 296 15.95 -14.32 -2.92
N HIS A 297 16.14 -13.05 -2.55
CA HIS A 297 17.36 -12.29 -2.81
C HIS A 297 17.91 -11.63 -1.54
N ASN A 298 18.03 -12.42 -0.47
CA ASN A 298 18.41 -11.92 0.86
C ASN A 298 19.73 -11.11 0.85
N VAL A 299 20.76 -11.63 0.17
CA VAL A 299 22.06 -10.96 0.09
C VAL A 299 21.95 -9.66 -0.70
N LEU A 300 21.39 -9.71 -1.90
CA LEU A 300 21.24 -8.55 -2.77
C LEU A 300 20.40 -7.47 -2.10
N TRP A 301 19.25 -7.83 -1.52
CA TRP A 301 18.39 -6.89 -0.82
C TRP A 301 19.12 -6.18 0.33
N LYS A 302 19.84 -6.94 1.17
CA LYS A 302 20.61 -6.38 2.28
C LYS A 302 21.73 -5.45 1.81
N GLN A 303 22.49 -5.86 0.80
CA GLN A 303 23.57 -5.05 0.23
C GLN A 303 23.02 -3.73 -0.34
N THR A 304 21.95 -3.80 -1.14
CA THR A 304 21.30 -2.62 -1.73
C THR A 304 20.81 -1.64 -0.67
N VAL A 305 20.11 -2.16 0.37
CA VAL A 305 19.56 -1.32 1.44
C VAL A 305 20.68 -0.73 2.29
N ALA A 306 21.72 -1.51 2.64
CA ALA A 306 22.86 -1.01 3.42
C ALA A 306 23.60 0.09 2.67
N GLN A 307 23.96 -0.17 1.41
CA GLN A 307 24.67 0.80 0.57
C GLN A 307 23.88 2.11 0.44
N TRP A 308 22.54 2.03 0.18
CA TRP A 308 21.68 3.19 0.15
C TRP A 308 21.71 3.98 1.47
N CYS A 309 21.59 3.29 2.61
CA CYS A 309 21.63 3.92 3.92
C CYS A 309 22.99 4.56 4.25
N ASP A 310 24.08 4.05 3.71
CA ASP A 310 25.43 4.57 3.94
C ASP A 310 25.75 5.78 3.07
N GLU A 311 25.09 5.91 1.92
CA GLU A 311 25.22 7.10 1.02
C GLU A 311 24.34 8.27 1.45
N LEU A 312 23.41 8.06 2.41
CA LEU A 312 22.61 9.17 2.92
C LEU A 312 23.49 10.14 3.72
N PRO A 313 23.22 11.46 3.65
CA PRO A 313 23.94 12.44 4.44
C PRO A 313 23.87 12.11 5.95
N PRO A 314 24.91 12.41 6.71
CA PRO A 314 24.94 12.12 8.15
C PRO A 314 23.84 12.86 8.90
N ALA A 315 23.43 12.31 10.04
CA ALA A 315 22.34 12.86 10.87
C ALA A 315 22.51 14.37 11.20
N SER A 316 23.75 14.83 11.33
CA SER A 316 24.08 16.22 11.61
C SER A 316 23.62 17.20 10.52
N SER A 317 23.53 16.77 9.27
CA SER A 317 23.08 17.63 8.16
C SER A 317 21.58 17.94 8.17
N TYR A 318 20.80 17.26 9.00
CA TYR A 318 19.34 17.44 9.15
C TYR A 318 18.94 18.28 10.36
N LEU A 319 19.90 18.68 11.23
CA LEU A 319 19.62 19.44 12.45
C LEU A 319 19.39 20.94 12.23
N TYR A 320 19.58 21.43 11.00
CA TYR A 320 19.56 22.88 10.68
C TYR A 320 18.57 23.25 9.58
N ARG A 321 17.52 22.43 9.35
CA ARG A 321 16.47 22.79 8.39
C ARG A 321 15.09 22.87 9.01
#